data_bdd52fe46d3e7f63467cf95b780dffaa
#
_entry.id   bdd52fe46d3e7f63467cf95b780dffaa
#
_cell.length_a   1.000
_cell.length_b   1.000
_cell.length_c   1.000
_cell.angle_alpha   90.00
_cell.angle_beta   90.00
_cell.angle_gamma   90.00
#
_symmetry.space_group_name_H-M   'P 1'
#
loop_
_entity.id
_entity.type
_entity.pdbx_description
1 polymer ?
#
loop_
_entity_poly.entity_id
_entity_poly.type
_entity_poly.pdbx_seq_one_letter_code
_entity_poly.pdbx_strand_id
1 'polypeptide(L)'
;MKIVFLEPLGVSVDSIESARKILRDRGHEVIIYSDRIPELNKERASDADIVVESNMPLDKDFFDACPKLKMLSVAFTGLDHIDLEECKRRNITVMNSAGYSTQAVAEETICMMIGLYRHIVENDSITRKCCGKSIVPGREISGKTVGIIGMGAIGCRTATLAQAFGCKIIAWNRTPKHIDGVSFVEKDVLFKEADIIALHLALNEETRNFVTARELSMMKKDAIIINAARGPVINANDLSEALKNGKIAGAALDVYDNEPPLKEDNVLLSAPNTLLLPHIGFATKEAFELRLGIVVDNILKYLG
;
A
#
# COMPACT_ATOMS: atom_id res chain seq x y z
N MET A 1 30.70 -2.45 11.03
CA MET A 1 29.43 -1.96 11.59
C MET A 1 28.56 -3.13 11.99
N LYS A 2 27.67 -2.92 12.96
CA LYS A 2 26.64 -3.88 13.35
C LYS A 2 25.33 -3.57 12.64
N ILE A 3 24.82 -4.53 11.85
CA ILE A 3 23.61 -4.45 11.04
C ILE A 3 22.59 -5.39 11.67
N VAL A 4 21.40 -4.86 12.01
CA VAL A 4 20.37 -5.62 12.68
C VAL A 4 19.07 -5.55 11.86
N PHE A 5 18.57 -6.72 11.44
CA PHE A 5 17.25 -6.88 10.87
C PHE A 5 16.31 -7.26 12.02
N LEU A 6 15.35 -6.38 12.31
CA LEU A 6 14.43 -6.53 13.45
C LEU A 6 13.37 -7.58 13.24
N GLU A 7 13.16 -7.99 11.99
CA GLU A 7 12.10 -8.93 11.58
C GLU A 7 12.50 -9.69 10.32
N PRO A 8 11.86 -10.84 10.04
CA PRO A 8 12.02 -11.53 8.77
C PRO A 8 11.38 -10.71 7.65
N LEU A 9 12.01 -10.69 6.47
CA LEU A 9 11.49 -9.96 5.31
C LEU A 9 10.57 -10.82 4.41
N GLY A 10 10.10 -11.99 4.89
CA GLY A 10 9.18 -12.87 4.16
C GLY A 10 9.79 -13.59 2.95
N VAL A 11 11.11 -13.65 2.89
CA VAL A 11 11.86 -14.34 1.84
C VAL A 11 12.31 -15.74 2.30
N SER A 12 12.85 -16.53 1.36
CA SER A 12 13.40 -17.85 1.69
C SER A 12 14.61 -17.77 2.62
N VAL A 13 14.90 -18.86 3.35
CA VAL A 13 16.10 -18.95 4.18
C VAL A 13 17.38 -18.76 3.34
N ASP A 14 17.42 -19.32 2.13
CA ASP A 14 18.56 -19.21 1.23
C ASP A 14 18.78 -17.76 0.78
N SER A 15 17.72 -17.02 0.48
CA SER A 15 17.81 -15.60 0.10
C SER A 15 18.35 -14.75 1.26
N ILE A 16 17.83 -14.97 2.47
CA ILE A 16 18.29 -14.20 3.64
C ILE A 16 19.73 -14.53 4.02
N GLU A 17 20.15 -15.81 3.93
CA GLU A 17 21.55 -16.20 4.18
C GLU A 17 22.50 -15.66 3.10
N SER A 18 22.06 -15.58 1.85
CA SER A 18 22.82 -14.95 0.77
C SER A 18 23.04 -13.46 1.05
N ALA A 19 21.99 -12.73 1.46
CA ALA A 19 22.09 -11.33 1.86
C ALA A 19 23.03 -11.15 3.07
N ARG A 20 22.89 -12.01 4.10
CA ARG A 20 23.77 -12.02 5.26
C ARG A 20 25.24 -12.22 4.87
N LYS A 21 25.51 -13.16 3.97
CA LYS A 21 26.86 -13.45 3.48
C LYS A 21 27.47 -12.23 2.77
N ILE A 22 26.72 -11.57 1.86
CA ILE A 22 27.18 -10.39 1.12
C ILE A 22 27.66 -9.29 2.09
N LEU A 23 26.93 -9.06 3.17
CA LEU A 23 27.26 -8.01 4.15
C LEU A 23 28.42 -8.45 5.08
N ARG A 24 28.48 -9.74 5.47
CA ARG A 24 29.57 -10.29 6.29
C ARG A 24 30.90 -10.33 5.55
N ASP A 25 30.90 -10.68 4.28
CA ASP A 25 32.12 -10.72 3.44
C ASP A 25 32.77 -9.33 3.32
N ARG A 26 32.01 -8.25 3.63
CA ARG A 26 32.53 -6.88 3.74
C ARG A 26 32.96 -6.48 5.16
N GLY A 27 33.03 -7.41 6.07
CA GLY A 27 33.52 -7.19 7.42
C GLY A 27 32.49 -6.63 8.40
N HIS A 28 31.19 -6.82 8.13
CA HIS A 28 30.14 -6.36 9.02
C HIS A 28 29.58 -7.49 9.89
N GLU A 29 29.20 -7.16 11.12
CA GLU A 29 28.38 -8.04 11.97
C GLU A 29 26.92 -7.95 11.51
N VAL A 30 26.28 -9.10 11.26
CA VAL A 30 24.89 -9.12 10.76
C VAL A 30 24.04 -10.04 11.63
N ILE A 31 23.04 -9.46 12.28
CA ILE A 31 22.03 -10.16 13.08
C ILE A 31 20.69 -10.04 12.35
N ILE A 32 20.00 -11.15 12.18
CA ILE A 32 18.68 -11.20 11.54
C ILE A 32 17.77 -11.99 12.46
N TYR A 33 16.75 -11.32 13.00
CA TYR A 33 15.74 -11.97 13.83
C TYR A 33 14.71 -12.68 12.95
N SER A 34 14.27 -13.85 13.39
CA SER A 34 13.31 -14.70 12.66
C SER A 34 11.86 -14.48 13.07
N ASP A 35 11.63 -13.59 14.00
CA ASP A 35 10.32 -13.23 14.53
C ASP A 35 10.09 -11.72 14.43
N ARG A 36 8.84 -11.30 14.66
CA ARG A 36 8.43 -9.91 14.66
C ARG A 36 7.81 -9.58 16.02
N ILE A 37 8.63 -9.05 16.92
CA ILE A 37 8.23 -8.71 18.28
C ILE A 37 8.58 -7.23 18.54
N PRO A 38 7.61 -6.30 18.33
CA PRO A 38 7.85 -4.86 18.45
C PRO A 38 8.41 -4.44 19.81
N GLU A 39 8.01 -5.12 20.89
CA GLU A 39 8.43 -4.84 22.27
C GLU A 39 9.95 -5.05 22.47
N LEU A 40 10.57 -5.93 21.66
CA LEU A 40 12.00 -6.21 21.73
C LEU A 40 12.85 -5.33 20.80
N ASN A 41 12.24 -4.49 19.96
CA ASN A 41 12.98 -3.71 18.97
C ASN A 41 14.03 -2.80 19.60
N LYS A 42 13.74 -2.16 20.73
CA LYS A 42 14.67 -1.28 21.45
C LYS A 42 15.88 -2.05 21.96
N GLU A 43 15.67 -3.23 22.53
CA GLU A 43 16.74 -4.10 23.02
C GLU A 43 17.59 -4.61 21.86
N ARG A 44 16.94 -5.12 20.80
CA ARG A 44 17.60 -5.70 19.62
C ARG A 44 18.45 -4.70 18.85
N ALA A 45 18.04 -3.43 18.81
CA ALA A 45 18.71 -2.36 18.08
C ALA A 45 19.67 -1.52 18.93
N SER A 46 19.75 -1.73 20.25
CA SER A 46 20.39 -0.83 21.21
C SER A 46 21.85 -0.50 20.91
N ASP A 47 22.59 -1.39 20.27
CA ASP A 47 23.98 -1.21 19.89
C ASP A 47 24.23 -1.31 18.37
N ALA A 48 23.15 -1.29 17.57
CA ALA A 48 23.22 -1.34 16.11
C ALA A 48 23.70 -0.01 15.50
N ASP A 49 24.54 -0.11 14.47
CA ASP A 49 24.89 1.02 13.60
C ASP A 49 23.83 1.20 12.47
N ILE A 50 23.28 0.08 11.97
CA ILE A 50 22.29 0.05 10.90
C ILE A 50 21.14 -0.84 11.33
N VAL A 51 19.92 -0.36 11.19
CA VAL A 51 18.69 -1.12 11.47
C VAL A 51 17.90 -1.31 10.18
N VAL A 52 17.38 -2.52 9.99
CA VAL A 52 16.42 -2.87 8.94
C VAL A 52 15.10 -3.25 9.60
N GLU A 53 14.03 -2.60 9.19
CA GLU A 53 12.67 -2.91 9.61
C GLU A 53 11.70 -2.72 8.42
N SER A 54 10.46 -3.18 8.49
CA SER A 54 9.48 -3.01 7.39
C SER A 54 8.49 -1.89 7.69
N ASN A 55 7.56 -2.13 8.62
CA ASN A 55 6.45 -1.21 8.89
C ASN A 55 6.06 -1.18 10.37
N MET A 56 7.02 -1.47 11.26
CA MET A 56 6.84 -1.29 12.70
C MET A 56 7.04 0.19 13.05
N PRO A 57 6.15 0.82 13.84
CA PRO A 57 6.33 2.20 14.26
C PRO A 57 7.65 2.40 15.04
N LEU A 58 8.45 3.37 14.63
CA LEU A 58 9.68 3.78 15.30
C LEU A 58 9.54 5.23 15.74
N ASP A 59 9.33 5.38 17.03
CA ASP A 59 9.13 6.66 17.70
C ASP A 59 10.42 7.20 18.34
N LYS A 60 10.31 8.38 18.97
CA LYS A 60 11.42 9.00 19.69
C LYS A 60 12.05 8.05 20.72
N ASP A 61 11.24 7.26 21.44
CA ASP A 61 11.73 6.36 22.48
C ASP A 61 12.57 5.22 21.90
N PHE A 62 12.27 4.77 20.67
CA PHE A 62 13.12 3.82 19.94
C PHE A 62 14.48 4.44 19.67
N PHE A 63 14.51 5.67 19.14
CA PHE A 63 15.77 6.34 18.82
C PHE A 63 16.57 6.71 20.06
N ASP A 64 15.94 6.98 21.18
CA ASP A 64 16.61 7.20 22.48
C ASP A 64 17.33 5.91 22.96
N ALA A 65 16.76 4.75 22.70
CA ALA A 65 17.34 3.45 23.03
C ALA A 65 18.48 3.02 22.08
N CYS A 66 18.62 3.67 20.92
CA CYS A 66 19.56 3.28 19.87
C CYS A 66 20.63 4.37 19.58
N PRO A 67 21.50 4.72 20.55
CA PRO A 67 22.39 5.89 20.43
C PRO A 67 23.50 5.74 19.38
N LYS A 68 23.75 4.53 18.88
CA LYS A 68 24.76 4.27 17.84
C LYS A 68 24.19 4.26 16.42
N LEU A 69 22.86 4.34 16.28
CA LEU A 69 22.17 4.23 15.00
C LEU A 69 22.56 5.35 14.06
N LYS A 70 23.04 4.98 12.86
CA LYS A 70 23.48 5.90 11.80
C LYS A 70 22.62 5.79 10.55
N MET A 71 22.02 4.62 10.30
CA MET A 71 21.18 4.35 9.15
C MET A 71 19.98 3.50 9.51
N LEU A 72 18.83 3.87 8.97
CA LEU A 72 17.62 3.08 8.96
C LEU A 72 17.29 2.68 7.52
N SER A 73 17.33 1.38 7.21
CA SER A 73 16.89 0.83 5.94
C SER A 73 15.48 0.29 6.09
N VAL A 74 14.51 1.05 5.58
CA VAL A 74 13.10 0.70 5.69
C VAL A 74 12.71 -0.22 4.54
N ALA A 75 12.44 -1.49 4.86
CA ALA A 75 12.02 -2.52 3.92
C ALA A 75 10.53 -2.34 3.53
N PHE A 76 10.14 -1.12 3.23
CA PHE A 76 8.80 -0.71 2.84
C PHE A 76 8.84 0.53 1.95
N THR A 77 7.75 0.86 1.26
CA THR A 77 7.69 2.07 0.42
C THR A 77 7.35 3.31 1.25
N GLY A 78 6.32 3.21 2.10
CA GLY A 78 5.89 4.31 2.95
C GLY A 78 6.80 4.50 4.15
N LEU A 79 6.92 5.74 4.62
CA LEU A 79 7.73 6.13 5.78
C LEU A 79 6.87 6.77 6.88
N ASP A 80 5.57 6.70 6.77
CA ASP A 80 4.59 7.34 7.65
C ASP A 80 4.56 6.77 9.08
N HIS A 81 5.22 5.62 9.32
CA HIS A 81 5.40 4.98 10.62
C HIS A 81 6.74 5.34 11.30
N ILE A 82 7.58 6.16 10.64
CA ILE A 82 8.91 6.58 11.14
C ILE A 82 8.87 8.06 11.54
N ASP A 83 9.39 8.41 12.70
CA ASP A 83 9.66 9.80 13.08
C ASP A 83 10.86 10.35 12.31
N LEU A 84 10.59 10.87 11.09
CA LEU A 84 11.61 11.41 10.19
C LEU A 84 12.28 12.67 10.73
N GLU A 85 11.59 13.48 11.54
CA GLU A 85 12.18 14.68 12.15
C GLU A 85 13.21 14.30 13.21
N GLU A 86 12.90 13.26 13.99
CA GLU A 86 13.86 12.71 14.96
C GLU A 86 15.07 12.09 14.27
N CYS A 87 14.87 11.35 13.16
CA CYS A 87 15.97 10.83 12.35
C CYS A 87 16.88 11.97 11.86
N LYS A 88 16.29 13.04 11.32
CA LYS A 88 17.03 14.21 10.85
C LYS A 88 17.80 14.90 11.97
N ARG A 89 17.18 15.10 13.12
CA ARG A 89 17.80 15.70 14.31
C ARG A 89 19.05 14.94 14.76
N ARG A 90 19.04 13.60 14.61
CA ARG A 90 20.16 12.71 14.99
C ARG A 90 21.13 12.41 13.86
N ASN A 91 20.94 13.00 12.68
CA ASN A 91 21.70 12.69 11.46
C ASN A 91 21.64 11.20 11.08
N ILE A 92 20.51 10.54 11.30
CA ILE A 92 20.26 9.18 10.86
C ILE A 92 19.84 9.21 9.39
N THR A 93 20.57 8.50 8.53
CA THR A 93 20.19 8.34 7.12
C THR A 93 19.03 7.36 7.01
N VAL A 94 17.94 7.78 6.40
CA VAL A 94 16.77 6.91 6.14
C VAL A 94 16.69 6.60 4.65
N MET A 95 16.66 5.31 4.30
CA MET A 95 16.46 4.82 2.93
C MET A 95 15.33 3.82 2.90
N ASN A 96 14.37 4.01 1.99
CA ASN A 96 13.23 3.10 1.83
C ASN A 96 13.42 2.13 0.65
N SER A 97 12.51 1.17 0.52
CA SER A 97 12.53 0.19 -0.56
C SER A 97 11.52 0.54 -1.66
N ALA A 98 11.37 1.83 -2.02
CA ALA A 98 10.43 2.25 -3.04
C ALA A 98 10.61 1.47 -4.36
N GLY A 99 9.49 1.05 -4.96
CA GLY A 99 9.48 0.31 -6.23
C GLY A 99 9.29 -1.21 -6.10
N TYR A 100 9.59 -1.80 -4.95
CA TYR A 100 9.56 -3.26 -4.77
C TYR A 100 8.16 -3.87 -5.03
N SER A 101 7.11 -3.20 -4.66
CA SER A 101 5.73 -3.69 -4.75
C SER A 101 4.92 -3.05 -5.88
N THR A 102 5.56 -2.30 -6.78
CA THR A 102 4.84 -1.57 -7.83
C THR A 102 3.96 -2.49 -8.68
N GLN A 103 4.48 -3.64 -9.10
CA GLN A 103 3.73 -4.61 -9.89
C GLN A 103 2.62 -5.27 -9.05
N ALA A 104 2.95 -5.72 -7.85
CA ALA A 104 2.03 -6.43 -6.96
C ALA A 104 0.78 -5.58 -6.63
N VAL A 105 0.97 -4.33 -6.19
CA VAL A 105 -0.14 -3.42 -5.85
C VAL A 105 -0.97 -3.06 -7.08
N ALA A 106 -0.34 -2.88 -8.25
CA ALA A 106 -1.08 -2.60 -9.48
C ALA A 106 -1.95 -3.80 -9.91
N GLU A 107 -1.43 -5.03 -9.82
CA GLU A 107 -2.19 -6.26 -10.11
C GLU A 107 -3.35 -6.45 -9.13
N GLU A 108 -3.12 -6.25 -7.85
CA GLU A 108 -4.18 -6.31 -6.84
C GLU A 108 -5.26 -5.26 -7.10
N THR A 109 -4.87 -4.03 -7.47
CA THR A 109 -5.83 -2.97 -7.82
C THR A 109 -6.75 -3.42 -8.97
N ILE A 110 -6.20 -4.04 -10.03
CA ILE A 110 -7.02 -4.61 -11.12
C ILE A 110 -7.88 -5.76 -10.63
N CYS A 111 -7.32 -6.65 -9.79
CA CYS A 111 -8.08 -7.74 -9.18
C CYS A 111 -9.28 -7.23 -8.37
N MET A 112 -9.09 -6.18 -7.57
CA MET A 112 -10.16 -5.54 -6.79
C MET A 112 -11.24 -4.92 -7.69
N MET A 113 -10.88 -4.27 -8.80
CA MET A 113 -11.84 -3.73 -9.78
C MET A 113 -12.72 -4.85 -10.34
N ILE A 114 -12.08 -5.94 -10.80
CA ILE A 114 -12.78 -7.10 -11.36
C ILE A 114 -13.60 -7.82 -10.27
N GLY A 115 -13.02 -8.00 -9.09
CA GLY A 115 -13.64 -8.68 -7.96
C GLY A 115 -14.97 -8.07 -7.56
N LEU A 116 -15.02 -6.73 -7.44
CA LEU A 116 -16.26 -5.99 -7.17
C LEU A 116 -17.26 -6.09 -8.34
N TYR A 117 -16.81 -5.82 -9.57
CA TYR A 117 -17.71 -5.81 -10.74
C TYR A 117 -18.29 -7.19 -11.04
N ARG A 118 -17.60 -8.27 -10.66
CA ARG A 118 -18.04 -9.65 -10.91
C ARG A 118 -18.61 -10.33 -9.67
N HIS A 119 -18.71 -9.64 -8.53
CA HIS A 119 -19.21 -10.18 -7.26
C HIS A 119 -18.51 -11.49 -6.88
N ILE A 120 -17.17 -11.54 -7.02
CA ILE A 120 -16.41 -12.79 -6.90
C ILE A 120 -16.55 -13.41 -5.51
N VAL A 121 -16.40 -12.60 -4.45
CA VAL A 121 -16.45 -13.08 -3.06
C VAL A 121 -17.84 -13.58 -2.69
N GLU A 122 -18.87 -12.85 -3.07
CA GLU A 122 -20.27 -13.21 -2.82
C GLU A 122 -20.63 -14.52 -3.54
N ASN A 123 -20.24 -14.65 -4.81
CA ASN A 123 -20.53 -15.86 -5.59
C ASN A 123 -19.74 -17.08 -5.09
N ASP A 124 -18.48 -16.93 -4.65
CA ASP A 124 -17.73 -17.98 -3.97
C ASP A 124 -18.45 -18.43 -2.69
N SER A 125 -18.88 -17.46 -1.84
CA SER A 125 -19.62 -17.75 -0.61
C SER A 125 -20.94 -18.49 -0.88
N ILE A 126 -21.71 -18.05 -1.89
CA ILE A 126 -22.97 -18.69 -2.31
C ILE A 126 -22.71 -20.13 -2.75
N THR A 127 -21.69 -20.36 -3.57
CA THR A 127 -21.32 -21.68 -4.08
C THR A 127 -20.93 -22.63 -2.95
N ARG A 128 -20.10 -22.17 -2.00
CA ARG A 128 -19.68 -22.99 -0.84
C ARG A 128 -20.84 -23.35 0.09
N LYS A 129 -21.90 -22.55 0.12
CA LYS A 129 -23.14 -22.83 0.86
C LYS A 129 -24.11 -23.75 0.09
N CYS A 130 -23.69 -24.32 -1.04
CA CYS A 130 -24.52 -25.16 -1.91
C CYS A 130 -25.80 -24.44 -2.41
N CYS A 131 -25.78 -23.12 -2.49
CA CYS A 131 -26.86 -22.29 -3.05
C CYS A 131 -26.68 -22.14 -4.56
N GLY A 132 -27.75 -21.79 -5.25
CA GLY A 132 -27.72 -21.50 -6.69
C GLY A 132 -26.94 -20.22 -7.00
N LYS A 133 -26.61 -20.03 -8.28
CA LYS A 133 -25.92 -18.83 -8.76
C LYS A 133 -26.72 -17.54 -8.48
N SER A 134 -25.98 -16.43 -8.26
CA SER A 134 -26.60 -15.11 -8.27
C SER A 134 -27.19 -14.82 -9.66
N ILE A 135 -28.37 -14.22 -9.68
CA ILE A 135 -29.02 -13.75 -10.90
C ILE A 135 -28.68 -12.31 -11.22
N VAL A 136 -27.96 -11.61 -10.32
CA VAL A 136 -27.51 -10.23 -10.56
C VAL A 136 -26.33 -10.25 -11.52
N PRO A 137 -26.45 -9.66 -12.72
CA PRO A 137 -25.34 -9.61 -13.67
C PRO A 137 -24.20 -8.75 -13.13
N GLY A 138 -22.97 -9.24 -13.25
CA GLY A 138 -21.78 -8.43 -13.04
C GLY A 138 -21.51 -7.47 -14.21
N ARG A 139 -20.41 -6.74 -14.12
CA ARG A 139 -19.96 -5.78 -15.15
C ARG A 139 -18.59 -6.18 -15.69
N GLU A 140 -18.28 -5.67 -16.87
CA GLU A 140 -16.94 -5.75 -17.48
C GLU A 140 -16.20 -4.43 -17.18
N ILE A 141 -14.87 -4.50 -17.02
CA ILE A 141 -14.04 -3.30 -16.90
C ILE A 141 -13.69 -2.72 -18.28
N SER A 142 -13.74 -3.54 -19.33
CA SER A 142 -13.51 -3.11 -20.72
C SER A 142 -14.45 -1.96 -21.11
N GLY A 143 -13.88 -0.94 -21.75
CA GLY A 143 -14.62 0.27 -22.15
C GLY A 143 -14.95 1.24 -21.02
N LYS A 144 -14.64 0.91 -19.75
CA LYS A 144 -14.86 1.82 -18.61
C LYS A 144 -13.81 2.92 -18.55
N THR A 145 -14.19 4.04 -17.98
CA THR A 145 -13.26 5.12 -17.64
C THR A 145 -12.70 4.88 -16.24
N VAL A 146 -11.40 4.62 -16.15
CA VAL A 146 -10.68 4.49 -14.88
C VAL A 146 -10.01 5.82 -14.56
N GLY A 147 -10.42 6.41 -13.45
CA GLY A 147 -9.82 7.63 -12.87
C GLY A 147 -8.70 7.26 -11.91
N ILE A 148 -7.47 7.62 -12.21
CA ILE A 148 -6.32 7.35 -11.34
C ILE A 148 -5.91 8.62 -10.61
N ILE A 149 -5.93 8.59 -9.29
CA ILE A 149 -5.51 9.68 -8.43
C ILE A 149 -4.13 9.34 -7.85
N GLY A 150 -3.11 10.05 -8.33
CA GLY A 150 -1.71 9.78 -7.99
C GLY A 150 -0.98 8.95 -9.05
N MET A 151 -0.33 9.63 -9.98
CA MET A 151 0.44 9.03 -11.08
C MET A 151 1.92 8.86 -10.71
N GLY A 152 2.18 8.20 -9.56
CA GLY A 152 3.48 7.66 -9.19
C GLY A 152 3.78 6.34 -9.94
N ALA A 153 4.78 5.56 -9.49
CA ALA A 153 5.14 4.29 -10.11
C ALA A 153 3.96 3.31 -10.16
N ILE A 154 3.23 3.14 -9.04
CA ILE A 154 2.08 2.26 -8.93
C ILE A 154 0.94 2.73 -9.83
N GLY A 155 0.55 4.02 -9.75
CA GLY A 155 -0.53 4.56 -10.58
C GLY A 155 -0.25 4.45 -12.08
N CYS A 156 0.98 4.69 -12.52
CA CYS A 156 1.39 4.49 -13.92
C CYS A 156 1.27 3.01 -14.32
N ARG A 157 1.68 2.09 -13.44
CA ARG A 157 1.57 0.66 -13.71
C ARG A 157 0.12 0.20 -13.76
N THR A 158 -0.72 0.66 -12.82
CA THR A 158 -2.18 0.43 -12.83
C THR A 158 -2.82 0.94 -14.13
N ALA A 159 -2.43 2.15 -14.60
CA ALA A 159 -2.90 2.69 -15.87
C ALA A 159 -2.58 1.73 -17.04
N THR A 160 -1.32 1.29 -17.13
CA THR A 160 -0.87 0.35 -18.18
C THR A 160 -1.70 -0.94 -18.16
N LEU A 161 -1.90 -1.53 -16.99
CA LEU A 161 -2.69 -2.76 -16.86
C LEU A 161 -4.15 -2.53 -17.23
N ALA A 162 -4.77 -1.46 -16.73
CA ALA A 162 -6.16 -1.13 -17.06
C ALA A 162 -6.36 -0.87 -18.58
N GLN A 163 -5.40 -0.21 -19.22
CA GLN A 163 -5.42 -0.03 -20.69
C GLN A 163 -5.38 -1.37 -21.44
N ALA A 164 -4.58 -2.34 -20.98
CA ALA A 164 -4.54 -3.67 -21.55
C ALA A 164 -5.89 -4.43 -21.45
N PHE A 165 -6.72 -4.10 -20.45
CA PHE A 165 -8.10 -4.56 -20.34
C PHE A 165 -9.11 -3.74 -21.17
N GLY A 166 -8.65 -2.76 -21.95
CA GLY A 166 -9.52 -1.92 -22.79
C GLY A 166 -10.17 -0.74 -22.06
N CYS A 167 -9.66 -0.35 -20.89
CA CYS A 167 -10.14 0.82 -20.17
C CYS A 167 -9.64 2.14 -20.78
N LYS A 168 -10.41 3.21 -20.65
CA LYS A 168 -9.97 4.58 -20.89
C LYS A 168 -9.40 5.13 -19.58
N ILE A 169 -8.26 5.82 -19.65
CA ILE A 169 -7.60 6.35 -18.46
C ILE A 169 -7.70 7.87 -18.42
N ILE A 170 -8.30 8.38 -17.34
CA ILE A 170 -8.17 9.76 -16.92
C ILE A 170 -7.40 9.81 -15.61
N ALA A 171 -6.61 10.85 -15.39
CA ALA A 171 -5.76 10.93 -14.22
C ALA A 171 -5.75 12.32 -13.60
N TRP A 172 -5.55 12.36 -12.29
CA TRP A 172 -5.20 13.57 -11.56
C TRP A 172 -3.90 13.37 -10.79
N ASN A 173 -3.04 14.37 -10.83
CA ASN A 173 -1.81 14.41 -10.06
C ASN A 173 -1.50 15.87 -9.69
N ARG A 174 -0.94 16.12 -8.50
CA ARG A 174 -0.58 17.47 -8.03
C ARG A 174 0.26 18.23 -9.07
N THR A 175 1.23 17.55 -9.65
CA THR A 175 2.01 18.09 -10.78
C THR A 175 1.62 17.30 -12.03
N PRO A 176 0.96 17.92 -13.02
CA PRO A 176 0.59 17.25 -14.26
C PRO A 176 1.81 16.66 -14.95
N LYS A 177 1.60 15.51 -15.61
CA LYS A 177 2.61 14.78 -16.40
C LYS A 177 2.07 14.56 -17.79
N HIS A 178 2.95 14.28 -18.74
CA HIS A 178 2.57 13.73 -20.02
C HIS A 178 2.83 12.22 -20.00
N ILE A 179 1.80 11.42 -20.22
CA ILE A 179 1.89 9.94 -20.27
C ILE A 179 0.98 9.51 -21.42
N ASP A 180 1.52 8.72 -22.35
CA ASP A 180 0.80 8.26 -23.53
C ASP A 180 -0.44 7.45 -23.13
N GLY A 181 -1.57 7.77 -23.78
CA GLY A 181 -2.85 7.11 -23.53
C GLY A 181 -3.51 7.49 -22.19
N VAL A 182 -3.01 8.52 -21.46
CA VAL A 182 -3.59 9.04 -20.22
C VAL A 182 -4.01 10.49 -20.41
N SER A 183 -5.28 10.80 -20.14
CA SER A 183 -5.80 12.16 -20.15
C SER A 183 -5.77 12.75 -18.75
N PHE A 184 -4.92 13.76 -18.50
CA PHE A 184 -4.93 14.47 -17.22
C PHE A 184 -6.07 15.47 -17.18
N VAL A 185 -6.83 15.43 -16.09
CA VAL A 185 -8.02 16.27 -15.88
C VAL A 185 -8.02 16.89 -14.48
N GLU A 186 -8.86 17.91 -14.28
CA GLU A 186 -9.08 18.49 -12.96
C GLU A 186 -9.73 17.47 -12.00
N LYS A 187 -9.45 17.60 -10.69
CA LYS A 187 -9.92 16.69 -9.65
C LYS A 187 -11.43 16.43 -9.76
N ASP A 188 -12.23 17.47 -9.79
CA ASP A 188 -13.70 17.37 -9.81
C ASP A 188 -14.23 16.70 -11.11
N VAL A 189 -13.53 16.90 -12.22
CA VAL A 189 -13.86 16.24 -13.50
C VAL A 189 -13.61 14.75 -13.39
N LEU A 190 -12.48 14.33 -12.80
CA LEU A 190 -12.17 12.92 -12.59
C LEU A 190 -13.26 12.22 -11.78
N PHE A 191 -13.69 12.81 -10.65
CA PHE A 191 -14.74 12.21 -9.82
C PHE A 191 -16.08 12.09 -10.55
N LYS A 192 -16.43 13.04 -11.45
CA LYS A 192 -17.68 13.03 -12.21
C LYS A 192 -17.65 12.03 -13.38
N GLU A 193 -16.51 11.85 -14.03
CA GLU A 193 -16.43 11.10 -15.29
C GLU A 193 -15.96 9.66 -15.13
N ALA A 194 -15.27 9.32 -14.04
CA ALA A 194 -14.80 7.97 -13.82
C ALA A 194 -15.93 6.99 -13.48
N ASP A 195 -15.83 5.77 -14.03
CA ASP A 195 -16.63 4.62 -13.63
C ASP A 195 -15.95 3.84 -12.49
N ILE A 196 -14.61 3.90 -12.44
CA ILE A 196 -13.78 3.29 -11.41
C ILE A 196 -12.76 4.32 -11.00
N ILE A 197 -12.60 4.58 -9.70
CA ILE A 197 -11.57 5.47 -9.17
C ILE A 197 -10.55 4.63 -8.40
N ALA A 198 -9.26 4.74 -8.75
CA ALA A 198 -8.15 4.09 -8.06
C ALA A 198 -7.24 5.13 -7.40
N LEU A 199 -7.00 4.96 -6.10
CA LEU A 199 -6.19 5.87 -5.30
C LEU A 199 -4.77 5.31 -5.13
N HIS A 200 -3.77 6.13 -5.48
CA HIS A 200 -2.34 5.81 -5.37
C HIS A 200 -1.57 7.01 -4.79
N LEU A 201 -2.14 7.66 -3.77
CA LEU A 201 -1.54 8.79 -3.08
C LEU A 201 -0.71 8.34 -1.89
N ALA A 202 0.45 8.96 -1.67
CA ALA A 202 1.12 8.89 -0.38
C ALA A 202 0.32 9.66 0.69
N LEU A 203 0.34 9.20 1.93
CA LEU A 203 -0.32 9.90 3.04
C LEU A 203 0.55 11.06 3.53
N ASN A 204 -0.05 12.23 3.61
CA ASN A 204 0.47 13.44 4.23
C ASN A 204 -0.70 14.34 4.65
N GLU A 205 -0.43 15.53 5.18
CA GLU A 205 -1.46 16.46 5.61
C GLU A 205 -2.43 16.87 4.48
N GLU A 206 -1.93 17.05 3.25
CA GLU A 206 -2.74 17.44 2.09
C GLU A 206 -3.60 16.30 1.54
N THR A 207 -3.18 15.05 1.76
CA THR A 207 -3.85 13.86 1.22
C THR A 207 -4.71 13.15 2.25
N ARG A 208 -4.63 13.51 3.52
CA ARG A 208 -5.54 13.04 4.57
C ARG A 208 -6.95 13.54 4.30
N ASN A 209 -7.91 12.63 4.29
CA ASN A 209 -9.30 12.91 3.90
C ASN A 209 -9.41 13.60 2.51
N PHE A 210 -8.56 13.17 1.57
CA PHE A 210 -8.62 13.66 0.19
C PHE A 210 -9.95 13.33 -0.49
N VAL A 211 -10.56 12.21 -0.07
CA VAL A 211 -11.91 11.78 -0.47
C VAL A 211 -12.83 11.88 0.74
N THR A 212 -13.82 12.74 0.65
CA THR A 212 -14.85 12.99 1.67
C THR A 212 -16.24 12.81 1.07
N ALA A 213 -17.29 13.08 1.83
CA ALA A 213 -18.67 13.10 1.34
C ALA A 213 -18.85 14.00 0.10
N ARG A 214 -18.05 15.08 -0.03
CA ARG A 214 -18.07 15.96 -1.20
C ARG A 214 -17.65 15.21 -2.45
N GLU A 215 -16.49 14.57 -2.45
CA GLU A 215 -15.96 13.83 -3.60
C GLU A 215 -16.88 12.64 -3.93
N LEU A 216 -17.29 11.87 -2.93
CA LEU A 216 -18.20 10.74 -3.09
C LEU A 216 -19.56 11.16 -3.70
N SER A 217 -20.05 12.36 -3.37
CA SER A 217 -21.29 12.87 -3.93
C SER A 217 -21.20 13.25 -5.41
N MET A 218 -20.00 13.50 -5.93
CA MET A 218 -19.76 13.81 -7.35
C MET A 218 -19.64 12.56 -8.22
N MET A 219 -19.37 11.40 -7.61
CA MET A 219 -19.20 10.15 -8.35
C MET A 219 -20.51 9.70 -9.02
N LYS A 220 -20.37 8.96 -10.11
CA LYS A 220 -21.53 8.30 -10.72
C LYS A 220 -22.13 7.30 -9.73
N LYS A 221 -23.44 7.16 -9.74
CA LYS A 221 -24.17 6.25 -8.84
C LYS A 221 -23.68 4.79 -8.96
N ASP A 222 -23.24 4.41 -10.13
CA ASP A 222 -22.76 3.07 -10.46
C ASP A 222 -21.24 2.96 -10.50
N ALA A 223 -20.53 4.00 -10.06
CA ALA A 223 -19.08 3.99 -9.92
C ALA A 223 -18.62 3.24 -8.66
N ILE A 224 -17.40 2.74 -8.72
CA ILE A 224 -16.70 2.11 -7.58
C ILE A 224 -15.41 2.86 -7.26
N ILE A 225 -14.97 2.76 -6.01
CA ILE A 225 -13.69 3.32 -5.56
C ILE A 225 -12.77 2.23 -4.99
N ILE A 226 -11.49 2.30 -5.34
CA ILE A 226 -10.46 1.35 -4.94
C ILE A 226 -9.38 2.10 -4.15
N ASN A 227 -9.06 1.62 -2.95
CA ASN A 227 -7.96 2.18 -2.15
C ASN A 227 -6.97 1.09 -1.75
N ALA A 228 -5.83 1.07 -2.44
CA ALA A 228 -4.65 0.28 -2.12
C ALA A 228 -3.45 1.19 -1.77
N ALA A 229 -3.72 2.42 -1.32
CA ALA A 229 -2.70 3.42 -0.98
C ALA A 229 -2.51 3.54 0.54
N ARG A 230 -3.38 4.33 1.20
CA ARG A 230 -3.44 4.48 2.66
C ARG A 230 -4.88 4.72 3.10
N GLY A 231 -5.28 4.12 4.22
CA GLY A 231 -6.64 4.25 4.78
C GLY A 231 -7.09 5.70 4.92
N PRO A 232 -6.36 6.55 5.63
CA PRO A 232 -6.76 7.94 5.88
C PRO A 232 -6.86 8.84 4.65
N VAL A 233 -6.59 8.36 3.45
CA VAL A 233 -6.85 9.11 2.20
C VAL A 233 -8.35 9.23 1.93
N ILE A 234 -9.16 8.28 2.40
CA ILE A 234 -10.63 8.34 2.37
C ILE A 234 -11.14 8.52 3.80
N ASN A 235 -12.10 9.41 4.00
CA ASN A 235 -12.85 9.44 5.24
C ASN A 235 -13.75 8.19 5.34
N ALA A 236 -13.44 7.29 6.28
CA ALA A 236 -14.12 6.00 6.40
C ALA A 236 -15.63 6.13 6.73
N ASN A 237 -16.01 7.12 7.54
CA ASN A 237 -17.42 7.38 7.86
C ASN A 237 -18.19 7.86 6.64
N ASP A 238 -17.65 8.82 5.90
CA ASP A 238 -18.25 9.35 4.69
C ASP A 238 -18.43 8.25 3.64
N LEU A 239 -17.42 7.37 3.49
CA LEU A 239 -17.48 6.24 2.57
C LEU A 239 -18.57 5.24 2.99
N SER A 240 -18.63 4.87 4.27
CA SER A 240 -19.65 3.97 4.80
C SER A 240 -21.06 4.53 4.55
N GLU A 241 -21.29 5.82 4.82
CA GLU A 241 -22.57 6.50 4.56
C GLU A 241 -22.91 6.55 3.07
N ALA A 242 -21.94 6.84 2.20
CA ALA A 242 -22.16 6.87 0.76
C ALA A 242 -22.59 5.48 0.23
N LEU A 243 -21.98 4.41 0.73
CA LEU A 243 -22.32 3.03 0.38
C LEU A 243 -23.72 2.65 0.89
N LYS A 244 -24.03 2.91 2.17
CA LYS A 244 -25.33 2.63 2.79
C LYS A 244 -26.48 3.35 2.08
N ASN A 245 -26.23 4.57 1.62
CA ASN A 245 -27.22 5.38 0.91
C ASN A 245 -27.22 5.13 -0.62
N GLY A 246 -26.44 4.20 -1.13
CA GLY A 246 -26.34 3.87 -2.56
C GLY A 246 -25.92 5.06 -3.42
N LYS A 247 -25.08 5.94 -2.90
CA LYS A 247 -24.49 7.06 -3.65
C LYS A 247 -23.46 6.58 -4.67
N ILE A 248 -22.73 5.52 -4.33
CA ILE A 248 -21.79 4.81 -5.20
C ILE A 248 -22.10 3.31 -5.15
N ALA A 249 -21.65 2.56 -6.15
CA ALA A 249 -21.97 1.15 -6.29
C ALA A 249 -21.16 0.23 -5.36
N GLY A 250 -19.95 0.61 -4.98
CA GLY A 250 -19.11 -0.23 -4.12
C GLY A 250 -17.74 0.37 -3.84
N ALA A 251 -17.01 -0.26 -2.92
CA ALA A 251 -15.64 0.10 -2.59
C ALA A 251 -14.77 -1.16 -2.35
N ALA A 252 -13.52 -1.15 -2.83
CA ALA A 252 -12.53 -2.15 -2.44
C ALA A 252 -11.36 -1.48 -1.73
N LEU A 253 -11.01 -2.02 -0.58
CA LEU A 253 -10.03 -1.43 0.33
C LEU A 253 -9.03 -2.49 0.76
N ASP A 254 -7.75 -2.20 0.59
CA ASP A 254 -6.65 -3.00 1.16
C ASP A 254 -6.02 -2.32 2.38
N VAL A 255 -6.43 -1.08 2.69
CA VAL A 255 -5.83 -0.23 3.72
C VAL A 255 -6.89 0.48 4.56
N TYR A 256 -6.57 0.79 5.83
CA TYR A 256 -7.50 1.34 6.82
C TYR A 256 -6.83 2.40 7.69
N ASP A 257 -7.63 3.19 8.44
CA ASP A 257 -7.12 4.18 9.40
C ASP A 257 -6.33 3.49 10.53
N ASN A 258 -6.85 2.35 10.97
CA ASN A 258 -6.16 1.43 11.87
C ASN A 258 -5.99 0.12 11.12
N GLU A 259 -4.74 -0.26 10.85
CA GLU A 259 -4.43 -1.46 10.10
C GLU A 259 -4.92 -2.74 10.81
N PRO A 260 -5.18 -3.83 10.07
CA PRO A 260 -5.67 -5.08 10.64
C PRO A 260 -4.78 -5.63 11.78
N PRO A 261 -5.43 -6.26 12.79
CA PRO A 261 -6.85 -6.61 12.85
C PRO A 261 -7.74 -5.41 13.12
N LEU A 262 -8.79 -5.27 12.31
CA LEU A 262 -9.79 -4.21 12.51
C LEU A 262 -10.58 -4.46 13.79
N LYS A 263 -11.01 -3.37 14.43
CA LYS A 263 -11.95 -3.47 15.55
C LYS A 263 -13.34 -3.88 15.04
N GLU A 264 -14.10 -4.61 15.85
CA GLU A 264 -15.43 -5.11 15.48
C GLU A 264 -16.44 -4.01 15.16
N ASP A 265 -16.24 -2.82 15.73
CA ASP A 265 -17.07 -1.62 15.49
C ASP A 265 -16.64 -0.79 14.27
N ASN A 266 -15.67 -1.24 13.50
CA ASN A 266 -15.23 -0.52 12.30
C ASN A 266 -16.38 -0.39 11.30
N VAL A 267 -16.72 0.86 10.94
CA VAL A 267 -17.89 1.22 10.12
C VAL A 267 -17.89 0.59 8.73
N LEU A 268 -16.73 0.20 8.22
CA LEU A 268 -16.57 -0.41 6.90
C LEU A 268 -16.95 -1.89 6.89
N LEU A 269 -16.87 -2.59 8.03
CA LEU A 269 -17.23 -4.00 8.14
C LEU A 269 -18.73 -4.24 7.88
N SER A 270 -19.57 -3.25 8.18
CA SER A 270 -21.02 -3.28 7.94
C SER A 270 -21.46 -2.57 6.67
N ALA A 271 -20.55 -1.95 5.93
CA ALA A 271 -20.88 -1.23 4.70
C ALA A 271 -21.19 -2.24 3.57
N PRO A 272 -22.27 -2.02 2.80
CA PRO A 272 -22.63 -2.92 1.71
C PRO A 272 -21.68 -2.77 0.51
N ASN A 273 -21.63 -3.82 -0.32
CA ASN A 273 -20.87 -3.84 -1.57
C ASN A 273 -19.40 -3.46 -1.37
N THR A 274 -18.77 -4.02 -0.35
CA THR A 274 -17.34 -3.83 -0.07
C THR A 274 -16.56 -5.11 -0.33
N LEU A 275 -15.31 -4.95 -0.81
CA LEU A 275 -14.27 -5.97 -0.81
C LEU A 275 -13.15 -5.46 0.10
N LEU A 276 -12.90 -6.16 1.19
CA LEU A 276 -11.97 -5.74 2.24
C LEU A 276 -10.81 -6.72 2.33
N LEU A 277 -9.58 -6.24 2.15
CA LEU A 277 -8.35 -7.02 2.21
C LEU A 277 -7.46 -6.51 3.36
N PRO A 278 -6.60 -7.36 3.94
CA PRO A 278 -5.86 -7.02 5.16
C PRO A 278 -4.46 -6.42 4.89
N HIS A 279 -4.36 -5.44 4.00
CA HIS A 279 -3.12 -4.77 3.58
C HIS A 279 -2.10 -5.75 3.00
N ILE A 280 -2.49 -6.43 1.92
CA ILE A 280 -1.70 -7.47 1.26
C ILE A 280 -1.25 -7.13 -0.16
N GLY A 281 -1.56 -5.94 -0.66
CA GLY A 281 -1.21 -5.52 -2.02
C GLY A 281 0.27 -5.62 -2.35
N PHE A 282 1.13 -5.51 -1.35
CA PHE A 282 2.57 -5.68 -1.50
C PHE A 282 3.04 -7.15 -1.35
N ALA A 283 2.21 -8.06 -0.84
CA ALA A 283 2.62 -9.35 -0.30
C ALA A 283 2.71 -10.42 -1.38
N THR A 284 3.67 -10.31 -2.29
CA THR A 284 4.02 -11.36 -3.25
C THR A 284 5.45 -11.85 -3.03
N LYS A 285 5.74 -13.09 -3.44
CA LYS A 285 7.09 -13.66 -3.33
C LYS A 285 8.10 -12.82 -4.09
N GLU A 286 7.75 -12.41 -5.29
CA GLU A 286 8.58 -11.60 -6.17
C GLU A 286 8.87 -10.22 -5.56
N ALA A 287 7.86 -9.58 -4.98
CA ALA A 287 8.03 -8.31 -4.29
C ALA A 287 8.96 -8.44 -3.07
N PHE A 288 8.84 -9.52 -2.30
CA PHE A 288 9.69 -9.74 -1.13
C PHE A 288 11.16 -9.96 -1.51
N GLU A 289 11.44 -10.75 -2.56
CA GLU A 289 12.80 -10.94 -3.07
C GLU A 289 13.39 -9.61 -3.59
N LEU A 290 12.61 -8.85 -4.37
CA LEU A 290 13.04 -7.53 -4.84
C LEU A 290 13.30 -6.57 -3.69
N ARG A 291 12.45 -6.59 -2.66
CA ARG A 291 12.61 -5.79 -1.44
C ARG A 291 13.91 -6.09 -0.72
N LEU A 292 14.24 -7.38 -0.53
CA LEU A 292 15.51 -7.78 0.07
C LEU A 292 16.71 -7.27 -0.72
N GLY A 293 16.65 -7.37 -2.06
CA GLY A 293 17.69 -6.81 -2.94
C GLY A 293 17.89 -5.31 -2.72
N ILE A 294 16.80 -4.52 -2.72
CA ILE A 294 16.85 -3.07 -2.49
C ILE A 294 17.41 -2.75 -1.08
N VAL A 295 17.02 -3.50 -0.05
CA VAL A 295 17.56 -3.34 1.31
C VAL A 295 19.06 -3.52 1.33
N VAL A 296 19.56 -4.59 0.70
CA VAL A 296 21.02 -4.86 0.62
C VAL A 296 21.71 -3.75 -0.14
N ASP A 297 21.19 -3.33 -1.30
CA ASP A 297 21.75 -2.25 -2.12
C ASP A 297 21.79 -0.91 -1.37
N ASN A 298 20.74 -0.57 -0.62
CA ASN A 298 20.70 0.61 0.23
C ASN A 298 21.81 0.59 1.29
N ILE A 299 21.99 -0.54 1.96
CA ILE A 299 23.05 -0.71 2.96
C ILE A 299 24.42 -0.58 2.30
N LEU A 300 24.65 -1.27 1.18
CA LEU A 300 25.92 -1.21 0.46
C LEU A 300 26.23 0.19 -0.03
N LYS A 301 25.25 0.92 -0.54
CA LYS A 301 25.40 2.31 -0.98
C LYS A 301 25.75 3.25 0.18
N TYR A 302 25.22 2.98 1.37
CA TYR A 302 25.54 3.77 2.57
C TYR A 302 26.97 3.49 3.07
N LEU A 303 27.43 2.26 2.92
CA LEU A 303 28.74 1.83 3.39
C LEU A 303 29.91 2.25 2.46
N GLY A 304 29.64 2.59 1.21
CA GLY A 304 30.63 3.00 0.17
C GLY A 304 31.06 1.81 -0.64
#